data_483ce0c9e70789948b08886eb7f607cd
#
_entry.id   483ce0c9e70789948b08886eb7f607cd
#
_cell.length_a   1.000
_cell.length_b   1.000
_cell.length_c   1.000
_cell.angle_alpha   90.00
_cell.angle_beta   90.00
_cell.angle_gamma   90.00
#
_symmetry.space_group_name_H-M   'P 1'
#
loop_
_entity.id
_entity.type
_entity.pdbx_description
1 polymer ?
#
loop_
_entity_poly.entity_id
_entity_poly.type
_entity_poly.pdbx_seq_one_letter_code
_entity_poly.pdbx_strand_id
1 'polypeptide(L)'
;MNSRELKLKLKNFLKINEDFEVFIPSQLEFGDLSTNLAFILAQKQHSSPFPIAQDLMSELLANKNFSQFFKKIETKNGYLNFFINEKFLFEKTKKSLVKNKKLSK
;
A
#
# COMPACT_ATOMS: atom_id res chain seq x y z
N MET A 1 8.53 0.14 -4.90
CA MET A 1 7.66 -0.83 -4.21
C MET A 1 6.58 -1.31 -5.14
N ASN A 2 6.38 -2.60 -5.22
CA ASN A 2 5.33 -3.15 -6.08
C ASN A 2 4.21 -3.76 -5.23
N SER A 3 3.18 -4.28 -5.91
CA SER A 3 2.01 -4.80 -5.19
C SER A 3 2.35 -5.98 -4.29
N ARG A 4 3.26 -6.84 -4.73
CA ARG A 4 3.67 -7.99 -3.92
C ARG A 4 4.36 -7.55 -2.65
N GLU A 5 5.23 -6.57 -2.76
CA GLU A 5 5.94 -6.06 -1.59
C GLU A 5 5.00 -5.43 -0.60
N LEU A 6 4.04 -4.64 -1.09
CA LEU A 6 3.09 -4.01 -0.19
C LEU A 6 2.21 -5.06 0.49
N LYS A 7 1.80 -6.08 -0.27
CA LYS A 7 0.99 -7.14 0.31
C LYS A 7 1.73 -7.82 1.46
N LEU A 8 3.01 -8.12 1.26
CA LEU A 8 3.82 -8.75 2.31
C LEU A 8 3.98 -7.83 3.51
N LYS A 9 4.20 -6.55 3.27
CA LYS A 9 4.33 -5.60 4.37
C LYS A 9 3.05 -5.52 5.19
N LEU A 10 1.92 -5.50 4.51
CA LEU A 10 0.63 -5.45 5.20
C LEU A 10 0.39 -6.72 6.02
N LYS A 11 0.68 -7.87 5.43
CA LYS A 11 0.49 -9.12 6.15
C LYS A 11 1.37 -9.19 7.39
N ASN A 12 2.63 -8.80 7.25
CA ASN A 12 3.57 -8.87 8.36
C ASN A 12 3.25 -7.85 9.44
N PHE A 13 2.94 -6.62 9.04
CA PHE A 13 2.68 -5.58 10.02
C PHE A 13 1.39 -5.81 10.77
N LEU A 14 0.32 -6.17 10.05
CA LEU A 14 -0.99 -6.36 10.64
C LEU A 14 -1.22 -7.78 11.14
N LYS A 15 -0.28 -8.67 10.84
CA LYS A 15 -0.38 -10.10 11.24
C LYS A 15 -1.66 -10.72 10.74
N ILE A 16 -1.91 -10.55 9.45
CA ILE A 16 -3.13 -11.01 8.82
C ILE A 16 -2.87 -12.30 8.08
N ASN A 17 -3.76 -13.27 8.28
CA ASN A 17 -3.68 -14.56 7.58
C ASN A 17 -4.63 -14.65 6.41
N GLU A 18 -5.62 -13.78 6.39
CA GLU A 18 -6.60 -13.77 5.30
C GLU A 18 -5.96 -13.40 3.98
N ASP A 19 -6.49 -13.95 2.91
CA ASP A 19 -6.02 -13.58 1.59
C ASP A 19 -6.74 -12.31 1.14
N PHE A 20 -5.99 -11.41 0.52
CA PHE A 20 -6.53 -10.16 0.01
C PHE A 20 -5.69 -9.74 -1.17
N GLU A 21 -6.14 -8.72 -1.89
CA GLU A 21 -5.46 -8.27 -3.08
C GLU A 21 -4.84 -6.90 -2.89
N VAL A 22 -3.68 -6.71 -3.51
CA VAL A 22 -3.08 -5.40 -3.68
C VAL A 22 -2.92 -5.21 -5.18
N PHE A 23 -3.41 -4.12 -5.71
CA PHE A 23 -3.46 -3.93 -7.16
C PHE A 23 -3.17 -2.48 -7.52
N ILE A 24 -2.87 -2.26 -8.80
CA ILE A 24 -2.64 -0.93 -9.32
C ILE A 24 -3.99 -0.38 -9.77
N PRO A 25 -4.46 0.72 -9.15
CA PRO A 25 -5.76 1.27 -9.57
C PRO A 25 -5.67 1.85 -10.97
N SER A 26 -6.81 1.87 -11.66
CA SER A 26 -6.86 2.37 -13.03
C SER A 26 -6.75 3.89 -13.11
N GLN A 27 -7.04 4.58 -12.00
CA GLN A 27 -7.02 6.03 -11.98
C GLN A 27 -5.96 6.53 -11.01
N LEU A 28 -5.20 7.53 -11.47
CA LEU A 28 -4.11 8.09 -10.67
C LEU A 28 -4.57 8.70 -9.37
N GLU A 29 -5.81 9.20 -9.34
CA GLU A 29 -6.32 9.82 -8.11
C GLU A 29 -6.46 8.83 -6.98
N PHE A 30 -6.44 7.54 -7.26
CA PHE A 30 -6.52 6.52 -6.23
C PHE A 30 -5.15 6.01 -5.80
N GLY A 31 -4.09 6.68 -6.25
CA GLY A 31 -2.75 6.38 -5.79
C GLY A 31 -2.01 5.38 -6.66
N ASP A 32 -0.90 4.91 -6.13
CA ASP A 32 -0.05 3.97 -6.85
C ASP A 32 -0.50 2.53 -6.64
N LEU A 33 -1.00 2.23 -5.45
CA LEU A 33 -1.48 0.89 -5.12
C LEU A 33 -2.72 1.00 -4.25
N SER A 34 -3.62 0.03 -4.42
CA SER A 34 -4.85 -0.07 -3.62
C SER A 34 -5.01 -1.47 -3.09
N THR A 35 -5.80 -1.62 -2.03
CA THR A 35 -6.08 -2.94 -1.49
C THR A 35 -7.53 -3.06 -1.07
N ASN A 36 -8.06 -4.27 -1.19
CA ASN A 36 -9.42 -4.60 -0.74
C ASN A 36 -9.42 -5.21 0.66
N LEU A 37 -8.33 -5.04 1.40
CA LEU A 37 -8.17 -5.68 2.70
C LEU A 37 -9.34 -5.41 3.65
N ALA A 38 -9.83 -4.17 3.70
CA ALA A 38 -10.93 -3.84 4.59
C ALA A 38 -12.20 -4.61 4.24
N PHE A 39 -12.43 -4.86 2.96
CA PHE A 39 -13.59 -5.66 2.54
C PHE A 39 -13.45 -7.10 2.99
N ILE A 40 -12.26 -7.64 2.89
CA ILE A 40 -12.00 -9.02 3.33
C ILE A 40 -12.23 -9.16 4.81
N LEU A 41 -11.72 -8.23 5.60
CA LEU A 41 -11.91 -8.27 7.05
C LEU A 41 -13.35 -8.01 7.43
N ALA A 42 -14.03 -7.11 6.72
CA ALA A 42 -15.43 -6.83 6.98
C ALA A 42 -16.30 -8.06 6.75
N GLN A 43 -16.00 -8.78 5.69
CA GLN A 43 -16.72 -9.99 5.37
C GLN A 43 -16.59 -11.03 6.48
N LYS A 44 -15.37 -11.17 6.99
CA LYS A 44 -15.08 -12.10 8.05
C LYS A 44 -15.80 -11.70 9.34
N GLN A 45 -15.87 -10.41 9.61
CA GLN A 45 -16.47 -9.89 10.85
C GLN A 45 -17.95 -9.58 10.71
N HIS A 46 -18.51 -9.78 9.52
CA HIS A 46 -19.92 -9.45 9.25
C HIS A 46 -20.22 -7.99 9.57
N SER A 47 -19.35 -7.10 9.10
CA SER A 47 -19.48 -5.67 9.39
C SER A 47 -19.18 -4.84 8.16
N SER A 48 -19.28 -3.52 8.31
CA SER A 48 -19.03 -2.60 7.21
C SER A 48 -17.54 -2.42 6.97
N PRO A 49 -17.11 -2.34 5.71
CA PRO A 49 -15.69 -2.12 5.44
C PRO A 49 -15.22 -0.69 5.73
N PHE A 50 -16.14 0.29 5.77
CA PHE A 50 -15.72 1.69 5.90
C PHE A 50 -15.00 1.98 7.22
N PRO A 51 -15.57 1.62 8.39
CA PRO A 51 -14.84 1.87 9.62
C PRO A 51 -13.58 1.03 9.74
N ILE A 52 -13.58 -0.17 9.17
CA ILE A 52 -12.39 -1.01 9.20
C ILE A 52 -11.28 -0.35 8.40
N ALA A 53 -11.59 0.20 7.23
CA ALA A 53 -10.60 0.89 6.42
C ALA A 53 -10.02 2.09 7.16
N GLN A 54 -10.88 2.86 7.85
CA GLN A 54 -10.42 3.99 8.65
C GLN A 54 -9.46 3.55 9.74
N ASP A 55 -9.82 2.50 10.46
CA ASP A 55 -8.98 1.99 11.54
C ASP A 55 -7.64 1.50 11.01
N LEU A 56 -7.64 0.78 9.91
CA LEU A 56 -6.42 0.31 9.30
C LEU A 56 -5.53 1.46 8.88
N MET A 57 -6.12 2.48 8.25
CA MET A 57 -5.38 3.65 7.84
C MET A 57 -4.70 4.32 9.02
N SER A 58 -5.45 4.51 10.10
CA SER A 58 -4.91 5.14 11.30
C SER A 58 -3.76 4.34 11.89
N GLU A 59 -3.94 3.04 11.94
CA GLU A 59 -2.91 2.16 12.49
C GLU A 59 -1.64 2.20 11.65
N LEU A 60 -1.80 2.17 10.33
CA LEU A 60 -0.65 2.19 9.43
C LEU A 60 0.07 3.53 9.49
N LEU A 61 -0.67 4.63 9.56
CA LEU A 61 -0.07 5.95 9.62
C LEU A 61 0.65 6.21 10.93
N ALA A 62 0.19 5.57 12.00
CA ALA A 62 0.80 5.75 13.31
C ALA A 62 2.16 5.08 13.42
N ASN A 63 2.46 4.13 12.55
CA ASN A 63 3.72 3.40 12.61
C ASN A 63 4.69 3.92 11.57
N LYS A 64 5.75 4.58 12.02
CA LYS A 64 6.70 5.20 11.11
C LYS A 64 7.50 4.20 10.30
N ASN A 65 7.72 3.03 10.83
CA ASN A 65 8.44 2.00 10.10
C ASN A 65 7.67 1.57 8.85
N PHE A 66 6.37 1.70 8.91
CA PHE A 66 5.52 1.41 7.74
C PHE A 66 5.28 2.65 6.91
N SER A 67 4.84 3.73 7.56
CA SER A 67 4.35 4.90 6.85
C SER A 67 5.43 5.69 6.12
N GLN A 68 6.69 5.49 6.47
CA GLN A 68 7.78 6.22 5.84
C GLN A 68 7.86 6.01 4.33
N PHE A 69 7.31 4.90 3.85
CA PHE A 69 7.36 4.59 2.42
C PHE A 69 6.30 5.32 1.61
N PHE A 70 5.38 5.98 2.28
CA PHE A 70 4.21 6.57 1.62
C PHE A 70 4.13 8.06 1.88
N LYS A 71 3.79 8.83 0.85
CA LYS A 71 3.53 10.25 1.08
C LYS A 71 2.13 10.45 1.65
N LYS A 72 1.22 9.51 1.41
CA LYS A 72 -0.07 9.49 2.12
C LYS A 72 -0.77 8.16 1.91
N ILE A 73 -1.71 7.88 2.80
CA ILE A 73 -2.59 6.73 2.72
C ILE A 73 -4.00 7.27 2.90
N GLU A 74 -4.91 6.91 2.01
CA GLU A 74 -6.28 7.40 2.06
C GLU A 74 -7.25 6.24 1.98
N THR A 75 -8.48 6.47 2.43
CA THR A 75 -9.56 5.52 2.21
C THR A 75 -10.55 6.11 1.23
N LYS A 76 -11.09 5.26 0.38
CA LYS A 76 -12.13 5.70 -0.55
C LYS A 76 -13.05 4.51 -0.82
N ASN A 77 -14.32 4.66 -0.46
CA ASN A 77 -15.30 3.61 -0.69
C ASN A 77 -14.89 2.26 -0.11
N GLY A 78 -14.18 2.28 1.03
CA GLY A 78 -13.75 1.06 1.69
C GLY A 78 -12.42 0.53 1.24
N TYR A 79 -11.85 1.08 0.18
CA TYR A 79 -10.51 0.70 -0.26
C TYR A 79 -9.46 1.53 0.47
N LEU A 80 -8.29 0.96 0.64
CA LEU A 80 -7.12 1.70 1.12
C LEU A 80 -6.26 2.02 -0.10
N ASN A 81 -5.94 3.29 -0.26
CA ASN A 81 -5.17 3.77 -1.39
C ASN A 81 -3.83 4.30 -0.91
N PHE A 82 -2.76 3.80 -1.50
CA PHE A 82 -1.40 4.10 -1.06
C PHE A 82 -0.70 4.95 -2.10
N PHE A 83 -0.21 6.10 -1.66
CA PHE A 83 0.59 7.00 -2.50
C PHE A 83 2.03 6.86 -2.07
N ILE A 84 2.84 6.21 -2.89
CA ILE A 84 4.19 5.87 -2.52
C ILE A 84 5.09 7.10 -2.59
N ASN A 85 5.94 7.26 -1.59
CA ASN A 85 6.92 8.32 -1.59
C ASN A 85 7.84 8.12 -2.79
N GLU A 86 8.00 9.15 -3.60
CA GLU A 86 8.76 9.05 -4.84
C GLU A 86 10.16 8.51 -4.63
N LYS A 87 10.73 8.82 -3.50
CA LYS A 87 12.05 8.33 -3.16
C LYS A 87 12.11 6.79 -3.23
N PHE A 88 11.06 6.14 -2.75
CA PHE A 88 11.02 4.68 -2.75
C PHE A 88 10.46 4.12 -4.03
N LEU A 89 9.63 4.89 -4.70
CA LEU A 89 9.08 4.46 -5.97
C LEU A 89 10.17 4.34 -7.04
N PHE A 90 11.02 5.35 -7.14
CA PHE A 90 12.06 5.39 -8.15
C PHE A 90 13.33 4.67 -7.75
N GLU A 91 13.46 4.33 -6.52
CA GLU A 91 14.68 3.72 -6.04
C GLU A 91 15.02 2.45 -6.78
N LYS A 92 14.03 1.60 -6.98
CA LYS A 92 14.26 0.36 -7.70
C LYS A 92 14.58 0.60 -9.16
N THR A 93 13.87 1.52 -9.77
CA THR A 93 14.11 1.87 -11.14
C THR A 93 15.53 2.43 -11.30
N LYS A 94 15.88 3.27 -10.35
CA LYS A 94 17.20 3.86 -10.36
C LYS A 94 18.28 2.80 -10.31
N LYS A 95 18.10 1.83 -9.48
CA LYS A 95 19.09 0.77 -9.37
C LYS A 95 19.25 0.01 -10.65
N SER A 96 18.18 -0.23 -11.35
CA SER A 96 18.30 -0.94 -12.60
C SER A 96 18.90 -0.09 -13.67
N LEU A 97 18.72 1.22 -13.65
CA LEU A 97 19.24 2.08 -14.68
C LEU A 97 20.70 2.44 -14.48
N VAL A 98 21.03 2.72 -13.26
CA VAL A 98 22.37 3.19 -12.96
C VAL A 98 23.42 2.21 -13.29
N LYS A 99 23.09 1.05 -13.20
CA LYS A 99 24.06 0.10 -13.60
C LYS A 99 24.45 0.24 -15.00
N ASN A 100 23.98 1.20 -15.29
CA ASN A 100 24.16 1.61 -16.45
C ASN A 100 24.53 2.83 -16.73
N LYS A 101 24.47 3.62 -15.90
CA LYS A 101 24.54 4.73 -15.92
C LYS A 101 25.14 5.16 -16.16
N LYS A 102 25.23 5.04 -15.81
CA LYS A 102 25.41 5.57 -15.61
C LYS A 102 25.48 5.67 -16.18
N LEU A 103 25.34 5.59 -16.25
CA LEU A 103 25.12 5.86 -16.46
C LEU A 103 25.11 6.18 -17.01
N SER A 104 25.25 6.26 -17.21
CA SER A 104 25.13 6.67 -17.41
C SER A 104 25.31 6.97 -17.54
N LYS A 105 25.75 6.94 -17.44
CA LYS A 105 25.82 7.34 -17.20
C LYS A 105 26.00 7.41 -17.26
#